data_2e3dc55b29700527ed257684a2a1bb5d
#
_entry.id   2e3dc55b29700527ed257684a2a1bb5d
#
_cell.length_a   1.000
_cell.length_b   1.000
_cell.length_c   1.000
_cell.angle_alpha   90.00
_cell.angle_beta   90.00
_cell.angle_gamma   90.00
#
_symmetry.space_group_name_H-M   'P 1'
#
loop_
_entity.id
_entity.type
_entity.pdbx_description
1 polymer ?
#
loop_
_entity_poly.entity_id
_entity_poly.type
_entity_poly.pdbx_seq_one_letter_code
_entity_poly.pdbx_strand_id
1 'polypeptide(L)'
;MFLMAAISCAAIFSQSANAVIAEPADLSNGDQYRLIFITAGTIDALSADIADHNTFVNAQAALSTDATIQALAWGMLGSTATVAARDNTATNLTPTTDPGLPIYTLDGVRLADSYEFFYTRLFGGADFLSTL
;
A
#
# COMPACT_ATOMS: atom_id res chain seq x y z
N MET A 1 49.11 -34.36 -11.51
CA MET A 1 48.02 -34.42 -10.59
C MET A 1 47.34 -33.05 -10.59
N PHE A 2 46.31 -32.88 -11.45
CA PHE A 2 45.63 -31.61 -11.63
C PHE A 2 44.39 -31.60 -10.71
N LEU A 3 44.34 -30.66 -9.78
CA LEU A 3 43.21 -30.43 -8.89
C LEU A 3 42.21 -29.49 -9.58
N MET A 4 41.10 -30.00 -10.07
CA MET A 4 39.98 -29.18 -10.57
C MET A 4 39.15 -28.67 -9.38
N ALA A 5 39.19 -27.36 -9.13
CA ALA A 5 38.28 -26.71 -8.19
C ALA A 5 36.95 -26.44 -8.90
N ALA A 6 35.91 -27.13 -8.49
CA ALA A 6 34.54 -26.86 -8.92
C ALA A 6 33.98 -25.62 -8.18
N ILE A 7 33.79 -24.52 -8.90
CA ILE A 7 33.09 -23.34 -8.37
C ILE A 7 31.61 -23.62 -8.47
N SER A 8 30.99 -23.89 -7.32
CA SER A 8 29.52 -23.99 -7.19
C SER A 8 28.93 -22.57 -7.18
N CYS A 9 28.32 -22.19 -8.29
CA CYS A 9 27.56 -20.95 -8.38
C CYS A 9 26.19 -21.19 -7.71
N ALA A 10 26.02 -20.75 -6.46
CA ALA A 10 24.72 -20.74 -5.80
C ALA A 10 23.87 -19.63 -6.44
N ALA A 11 22.91 -20.03 -7.28
CA ALA A 11 21.88 -19.11 -7.76
C ALA A 11 20.99 -18.72 -6.60
N ILE A 12 21.09 -17.48 -6.15
CA ILE A 12 20.16 -16.89 -5.20
C ILE A 12 18.86 -16.61 -5.97
N PHE A 13 17.89 -17.51 -5.85
CA PHE A 13 16.55 -17.25 -6.33
C PHE A 13 15.91 -16.23 -5.37
N SER A 14 15.84 -14.98 -5.79
CA SER A 14 14.96 -13.99 -5.15
C SER A 14 13.53 -14.49 -5.36
N GLN A 15 12.92 -15.04 -4.33
CA GLN A 15 11.51 -15.34 -4.36
C GLN A 15 10.78 -14.00 -4.29
N SER A 16 10.23 -13.58 -5.42
CA SER A 16 9.23 -12.51 -5.45
C SER A 16 8.03 -13.02 -4.65
N ALA A 17 7.69 -12.37 -3.55
CA ALA A 17 6.46 -12.63 -2.84
C ALA A 17 5.32 -12.29 -3.82
N ASN A 18 4.63 -13.32 -4.33
CA ASN A 18 3.48 -13.14 -5.19
C ASN A 18 2.31 -12.68 -4.30
N ALA A 19 2.11 -11.37 -4.20
CA ALA A 19 0.90 -10.84 -3.63
C ALA A 19 -0.23 -11.10 -4.62
N VAL A 20 -1.25 -11.83 -4.19
CA VAL A 20 -2.50 -12.04 -4.91
C VAL A 20 -3.60 -11.42 -4.07
N ILE A 21 -4.52 -10.69 -4.70
CA ILE A 21 -5.67 -10.14 -4.00
C ILE A 21 -6.59 -11.27 -3.58
N ALA A 22 -6.79 -11.45 -2.28
CA ALA A 22 -7.83 -12.31 -1.73
C ALA A 22 -9.13 -11.48 -1.58
N GLU A 23 -10.23 -12.01 -2.09
CA GLU A 23 -11.54 -11.39 -1.91
C GLU A 23 -11.92 -11.45 -0.42
N PRO A 24 -12.31 -10.30 0.21
CA PRO A 24 -12.72 -10.30 1.61
C PRO A 24 -13.97 -11.16 1.83
N ALA A 25 -13.91 -12.10 2.79
CA ALA A 25 -14.95 -13.09 3.02
C ALA A 25 -16.23 -12.51 3.66
N ASP A 26 -16.16 -11.31 4.18
CA ASP A 26 -17.24 -10.62 4.90
C ASP A 26 -17.94 -9.54 4.06
N LEU A 27 -17.58 -9.43 2.76
CA LEU A 27 -18.23 -8.57 1.79
C LEU A 27 -19.15 -9.38 0.87
N SER A 28 -20.16 -8.70 0.33
CA SER A 28 -21.04 -9.24 -0.70
C SER A 28 -20.60 -8.80 -2.09
N ASN A 29 -21.01 -9.55 -3.10
CA ASN A 29 -20.72 -9.17 -4.48
C ASN A 29 -21.30 -7.80 -4.83
N GLY A 30 -20.43 -6.88 -5.25
CA GLY A 30 -20.79 -5.48 -5.54
C GLY A 30 -20.45 -4.49 -4.44
N ASP A 31 -20.06 -4.96 -3.25
CA ASP A 31 -19.57 -4.08 -2.19
C ASP A 31 -18.23 -3.45 -2.60
N GLN A 32 -18.07 -2.20 -2.23
CA GLN A 32 -16.84 -1.44 -2.49
C GLN A 32 -15.93 -1.46 -1.26
N TYR A 33 -14.62 -1.50 -1.49
CA TYR A 33 -13.61 -1.47 -0.44
C TYR A 33 -12.31 -0.85 -0.95
N ARG A 34 -11.42 -0.54 -0.04
CA ARG A 34 -10.06 -0.06 -0.35
C ARG A 34 -9.04 -1.14 0.02
N LEU A 35 -7.95 -1.15 -0.74
CA LEU A 35 -6.81 -2.03 -0.47
C LEU A 35 -5.63 -1.23 0.03
N ILE A 36 -4.84 -1.86 0.90
CA ILE A 36 -3.55 -1.37 1.36
C ILE A 36 -2.50 -2.47 1.26
N PHE A 37 -1.27 -2.10 0.93
CA PHE A 37 -0.12 -3.01 0.96
C PHE A 37 1.14 -2.28 1.44
N ILE A 38 2.14 -3.06 1.83
CA ILE A 38 3.46 -2.56 2.20
C ILE A 38 4.42 -2.87 1.05
N THR A 39 5.15 -1.87 0.57
CA THR A 39 6.16 -2.03 -0.48
C THR A 39 7.36 -2.83 0.04
N ALA A 40 7.92 -3.70 -0.79
CA ALA A 40 9.16 -4.43 -0.46
C ALA A 40 10.39 -3.52 -0.53
N GLY A 41 10.38 -2.53 -1.43
CA GLY A 41 11.41 -1.51 -1.54
C GLY A 41 11.16 -0.33 -0.60
N THR A 42 12.16 0.52 -0.46
CA THR A 42 12.12 1.75 0.33
C THR A 42 12.49 2.95 -0.54
N ILE A 43 11.96 4.10 -0.20
CA ILE A 43 12.31 5.42 -0.76
C ILE A 43 12.65 6.35 0.40
N ASP A 44 13.56 7.29 0.19
CA ASP A 44 13.81 8.35 1.16
C ASP A 44 12.64 9.37 1.14
N ALA A 45 12.57 10.18 2.19
CA ALA A 45 11.54 11.21 2.36
C ALA A 45 12.05 12.61 1.95
N LEU A 46 12.99 12.70 1.00
CA LEU A 46 13.63 13.96 0.61
C LEU A 46 12.79 14.78 -0.36
N SER A 47 11.95 14.13 -1.18
CA SER A 47 11.08 14.86 -2.09
C SER A 47 9.92 15.54 -1.32
N ALA A 48 9.70 16.81 -1.61
CA ALA A 48 8.52 17.54 -1.15
C ALA A 48 7.29 17.31 -2.06
N ASP A 49 7.47 16.64 -3.20
CA ASP A 49 6.41 16.35 -4.15
C ASP A 49 5.84 14.95 -3.86
N ILE A 50 4.55 14.91 -3.51
CA ILE A 50 3.84 13.65 -3.26
C ILE A 50 3.77 12.76 -4.51
N ALA A 51 3.86 13.33 -5.71
CA ALA A 51 3.85 12.59 -6.95
C ALA A 51 5.08 11.67 -7.11
N ASP A 52 6.24 12.04 -6.60
CA ASP A 52 7.44 11.20 -6.62
C ASP A 52 7.23 9.94 -5.77
N HIS A 53 6.62 10.11 -4.60
CA HIS A 53 6.30 9.00 -3.70
C HIS A 53 5.22 8.09 -4.29
N ASN A 54 4.19 8.66 -4.95
CA ASN A 54 3.17 7.89 -5.66
C ASN A 54 3.77 7.10 -6.83
N THR A 55 4.71 7.70 -7.57
CA THR A 55 5.44 7.04 -8.64
C THR A 55 6.21 5.83 -8.12
N PHE A 56 6.90 5.96 -6.97
CA PHE A 56 7.57 4.85 -6.34
C PHE A 56 6.61 3.71 -5.96
N VAL A 57 5.47 4.03 -5.29
CA VAL A 57 4.48 3.01 -4.88
C VAL A 57 3.92 2.27 -6.09
N ASN A 58 3.59 2.98 -7.18
CA ASN A 58 3.10 2.37 -8.41
C ASN A 58 4.19 1.51 -9.10
N ALA A 59 5.45 1.92 -9.07
CA ALA A 59 6.55 1.10 -9.57
C ALA A 59 6.71 -0.21 -8.76
N GLN A 60 6.49 -0.16 -7.43
CA GLN A 60 6.50 -1.37 -6.59
C GLN A 60 5.28 -2.26 -6.90
N ALA A 61 4.10 -1.70 -7.10
CA ALA A 61 2.90 -2.45 -7.49
C ALA A 61 3.07 -3.14 -8.86
N ALA A 62 3.77 -2.50 -9.79
CA ALA A 62 4.07 -3.06 -11.11
C ALA A 62 4.98 -4.31 -11.08
N LEU A 63 5.67 -4.55 -9.97
CA LEU A 63 6.47 -5.78 -9.76
C LEU A 63 5.61 -6.99 -9.35
N SER A 64 4.34 -6.77 -9.01
CA SER A 64 3.41 -7.87 -8.70
C SER A 64 3.21 -8.77 -9.92
N THR A 65 2.91 -10.04 -9.69
CA THR A 65 2.45 -10.97 -10.72
C THR A 65 0.93 -10.93 -10.90
N ASP A 66 0.20 -10.26 -10.01
CA ASP A 66 -1.24 -10.08 -10.09
C ASP A 66 -1.57 -8.87 -10.99
N ALA A 67 -2.25 -9.14 -12.11
CA ALA A 67 -2.61 -8.12 -13.09
C ALA A 67 -3.56 -7.06 -12.52
N THR A 68 -4.37 -7.39 -11.51
CA THR A 68 -5.26 -6.44 -10.85
C THR A 68 -4.47 -5.43 -10.03
N ILE A 69 -3.46 -5.89 -9.29
CA ILE A 69 -2.55 -5.00 -8.53
C ILE A 69 -1.82 -4.06 -9.47
N GLN A 70 -1.34 -4.55 -10.61
CA GLN A 70 -0.65 -3.75 -11.62
C GLN A 70 -1.55 -2.69 -12.27
N ALA A 71 -2.84 -3.00 -12.44
CA ALA A 71 -3.81 -2.13 -13.12
C ALA A 71 -4.40 -1.03 -12.22
N LEU A 72 -4.31 -1.18 -10.89
CA LEU A 72 -4.82 -0.19 -9.95
C LEU A 72 -3.86 1.01 -9.84
N ALA A 73 -4.45 2.19 -9.63
CA ALA A 73 -3.69 3.38 -9.25
C ALA A 73 -3.50 3.42 -7.74
N TRP A 74 -2.25 3.50 -7.30
CA TRP A 74 -1.89 3.50 -5.88
C TRP A 74 -1.38 4.86 -5.44
N GLY A 75 -1.84 5.31 -4.28
CA GLY A 75 -1.34 6.50 -3.60
C GLY A 75 -0.53 6.12 -2.36
N MET A 76 0.59 6.81 -2.12
CA MET A 76 1.34 6.64 -0.88
C MET A 76 0.50 7.11 0.32
N LEU A 77 0.44 6.29 1.37
CA LEU A 77 -0.14 6.68 2.65
C LEU A 77 0.91 7.50 3.43
N GLY A 78 0.98 8.77 3.15
CA GLY A 78 1.92 9.70 3.77
C GLY A 78 1.59 11.14 3.39
N SER A 79 2.15 12.09 4.13
CA SER A 79 1.96 13.52 3.93
C SER A 79 3.26 14.19 3.51
N THR A 80 3.13 15.26 2.74
CA THR A 80 4.18 16.28 2.52
C THR A 80 3.75 17.58 3.20
N ALA A 81 4.56 18.60 3.09
CA ALA A 81 4.21 19.93 3.63
C ALA A 81 2.94 20.53 2.99
N THR A 82 2.55 20.08 1.82
CA THR A 82 1.45 20.65 1.04
C THR A 82 0.30 19.70 0.75
N VAL A 83 0.49 18.40 0.96
CA VAL A 83 -0.53 17.36 0.66
C VAL A 83 -0.66 16.44 1.87
N ALA A 84 -1.86 16.37 2.44
CA ALA A 84 -2.15 15.43 3.51
C ALA A 84 -2.36 14.00 2.96
N ALA A 85 -2.03 12.98 3.75
CA ALA A 85 -2.22 11.58 3.37
C ALA A 85 -3.66 11.26 2.94
N ARG A 86 -4.64 11.86 3.61
CA ARG A 86 -6.07 11.70 3.29
C ARG A 86 -6.42 12.23 1.89
N ASP A 87 -5.82 13.37 1.52
CA ASP A 87 -6.04 13.98 0.20
C ASP A 87 -5.38 13.13 -0.88
N ASN A 88 -4.13 12.69 -0.63
CA ASN A 88 -3.38 11.87 -1.58
C ASN A 88 -4.05 10.51 -1.86
N THR A 89 -4.68 9.91 -0.86
CA THR A 89 -5.34 8.60 -1.00
C THR A 89 -6.83 8.71 -1.30
N ALA A 90 -7.36 9.93 -1.48
CA ALA A 90 -8.78 10.21 -1.66
C ALA A 90 -9.65 9.56 -0.55
N THR A 91 -9.17 9.63 0.68
CA THR A 91 -9.87 9.17 1.88
C THR A 91 -10.21 10.33 2.82
N ASN A 92 -10.21 11.56 2.27
CA ASN A 92 -10.63 12.74 2.99
C ASN A 92 -12.16 12.72 3.12
N LEU A 93 -12.64 12.63 4.36
CA LEU A 93 -14.07 12.60 4.65
C LEU A 93 -14.65 14.01 4.55
N THR A 94 -15.75 14.14 3.86
CA THR A 94 -16.71 15.21 4.15
C THR A 94 -17.49 14.78 5.39
N PRO A 95 -17.42 15.50 6.50
CA PRO A 95 -17.40 14.91 7.86
C PRO A 95 -18.68 14.31 8.41
N THR A 96 -19.80 14.21 7.72
CA THR A 96 -21.05 13.90 8.43
C THR A 96 -21.94 12.84 7.79
N THR A 97 -21.70 12.43 6.56
CA THR A 97 -22.64 11.53 5.86
C THR A 97 -22.01 10.30 5.21
N ASP A 98 -20.69 10.28 5.05
CA ASP A 98 -19.97 9.15 4.44
C ASP A 98 -18.78 8.75 5.30
N PRO A 99 -18.88 7.67 6.10
CA PRO A 99 -17.77 7.16 6.89
C PRO A 99 -16.63 6.60 6.02
N GLY A 100 -16.84 6.54 4.71
CA GLY A 100 -15.92 5.92 3.75
C GLY A 100 -16.08 4.41 3.68
N LEU A 101 -15.21 3.81 2.87
CA LEU A 101 -15.21 2.38 2.60
C LEU A 101 -14.32 1.63 3.61
N PRO A 102 -14.61 0.34 3.87
CA PRO A 102 -13.72 -0.49 4.66
C PRO A 102 -12.38 -0.69 3.94
N ILE A 103 -11.31 -0.88 4.73
CA ILE A 103 -9.95 -1.01 4.25
C ILE A 103 -9.44 -2.42 4.57
N TYR A 104 -8.91 -3.09 3.56
CA TYR A 104 -8.37 -4.45 3.64
C TYR A 104 -6.91 -4.50 3.18
N THR A 105 -6.18 -5.46 3.73
CA THR A 105 -4.90 -5.89 3.17
C THR A 105 -5.12 -6.73 1.91
N LEU A 106 -4.07 -6.99 1.12
CA LEU A 106 -4.16 -7.80 -0.09
C LEU A 106 -4.58 -9.26 0.20
N ASP A 107 -4.32 -9.76 1.38
CA ASP A 107 -4.73 -11.10 1.83
C ASP A 107 -6.16 -11.16 2.41
N GLY A 108 -6.95 -10.10 2.23
CA GLY A 108 -8.37 -10.05 2.60
C GLY A 108 -8.65 -9.80 4.07
N VAL A 109 -7.64 -9.40 4.86
CA VAL A 109 -7.84 -9.06 6.28
C VAL A 109 -8.35 -7.62 6.40
N ARG A 110 -9.48 -7.43 7.09
CA ARG A 110 -10.03 -6.12 7.38
C ARG A 110 -9.17 -5.38 8.40
N LEU A 111 -8.65 -4.22 8.02
CA LEU A 111 -7.89 -3.33 8.90
C LEU A 111 -8.78 -2.27 9.56
N ALA A 112 -9.77 -1.78 8.84
CA ALA A 112 -10.65 -0.75 9.33
C ALA A 112 -12.02 -0.83 8.67
N ASP A 113 -13.07 -0.48 9.42
CA ASP A 113 -14.45 -0.45 8.93
C ASP A 113 -14.77 0.82 8.13
N SER A 114 -13.94 1.86 8.27
CA SER A 114 -14.12 3.15 7.61
C SER A 114 -12.81 3.93 7.56
N TYR A 115 -12.77 5.01 6.77
CA TYR A 115 -11.63 5.94 6.74
C TYR A 115 -11.43 6.62 8.10
N GLU A 116 -12.52 7.03 8.76
CA GLU A 116 -12.45 7.64 10.07
C GLU A 116 -11.83 6.70 11.10
N PHE A 117 -12.29 5.45 11.14
CA PHE A 117 -11.73 4.45 12.04
C PHE A 117 -10.23 4.21 11.75
N PHE A 118 -9.84 4.15 10.48
CA PHE A 118 -8.46 3.96 10.07
C PHE A 118 -7.55 5.07 10.63
N TYR A 119 -7.91 6.34 10.41
CA TYR A 119 -7.08 7.45 10.84
C TYR A 119 -7.16 7.76 12.33
N THR A 120 -8.30 7.54 12.97
CA THR A 120 -8.47 7.86 14.40
C THR A 120 -7.96 6.76 15.31
N ARG A 121 -8.05 5.52 14.91
CA ARG A 121 -7.70 4.36 15.76
C ARG A 121 -6.33 3.80 15.47
N LEU A 122 -5.95 3.69 14.21
CA LEU A 122 -4.65 3.12 13.83
C LEU A 122 -3.51 4.13 13.89
N PHE A 123 -3.79 5.42 13.66
CA PHE A 123 -2.78 6.49 13.64
C PHE A 123 -2.98 7.55 14.72
N GLY A 124 -3.77 7.30 15.76
CA GLY A 124 -3.88 8.17 16.93
C GLY A 124 -4.72 9.43 16.77
N GLY A 125 -5.55 9.52 15.71
CA GLY A 125 -6.48 10.62 15.50
C GLY A 125 -6.09 11.59 14.38
N ALA A 126 -6.99 12.53 14.12
CA ALA A 126 -6.88 13.48 13.00
C ALA A 126 -5.61 14.36 13.05
N ASP A 127 -5.06 14.57 14.24
CA ASP A 127 -3.95 15.49 14.46
C ASP A 127 -2.57 14.88 14.13
N PHE A 128 -2.45 13.55 14.15
CA PHE A 128 -1.15 12.91 13.92
C PHE A 128 -0.64 13.08 12.49
N LEU A 129 -1.54 13.12 11.50
CA LEU A 129 -1.17 13.25 10.08
C LEU A 129 -1.28 14.69 9.55
N SER A 130 -1.79 15.63 10.36
CA SER A 130 -1.87 17.06 10.00
C SER A 130 -0.68 17.88 10.49
N THR A 131 0.17 17.31 11.33
CA THR A 131 1.33 18.00 11.95
C THR A 131 2.69 17.52 11.44
N LEU A 132 2.71 16.63 10.45
CA LEU A 132 3.90 16.28 9.71
C LEU A 132 3.88 17.02 8.37
#